data_18c0cfffa1c531d8e5365a910c32b30f
#
_entry.id   18c0cfffa1c531d8e5365a910c32b30f
#
_cell.length_a   1.000
_cell.length_b   1.000
_cell.length_c   1.000
_cell.angle_alpha   90.00
_cell.angle_beta   90.00
_cell.angle_gamma   90.00
#
_symmetry.space_group_name_H-M   'P 1'
#
loop_
_entity.id
_entity.type
_entity.pdbx_description
1 polymer ?
#
loop_
_entity_poly.entity_id
_entity_poly.type
_entity_poly.pdbx_seq_one_letter_code
_entity_poly.pdbx_strand_id
1 'polypeptide(L)'
;AIGPRAEGLSTEVWWTPSHPFSSSATGESCAELASGWTTHSGRPWTQPLGFKHALLEVAYDVLVRAADLDSPEAIRDAIKSTNLNTIVGNVNWSTGPVPNVSKTPLVGGQWKKGTTFPWDLVIVNNQHAPGIPVAGTFEAL
;
A
#
# COMPACT_ATOMS: atom_id res chain seq x y z
N ALA A 1 14.88 3.16 16.25
CA ALA A 1 16.25 2.80 16.56
C ALA A 1 17.24 3.97 16.43
N ILE A 2 17.03 4.89 15.47
CA ILE A 2 17.93 6.05 15.22
C ILE A 2 17.55 7.32 16.01
N GLY A 3 16.42 7.29 16.75
CA GLY A 3 15.98 8.38 17.64
C GLY A 3 15.83 9.71 16.91
N PRO A 4 16.28 10.84 17.51
CA PRO A 4 16.14 12.18 16.92
C PRO A 4 16.75 12.34 15.53
N ARG A 5 17.68 11.48 15.13
CA ARG A 5 18.29 11.50 13.80
C ARG A 5 17.33 11.06 12.68
N ALA A 6 16.14 10.58 13.02
CA ALA A 6 15.11 10.24 12.05
C ALA A 6 14.45 11.47 11.42
N GLU A 7 14.50 12.63 12.09
CA GLU A 7 13.89 13.85 11.61
C GLU A 7 14.52 14.28 10.28
N GLY A 8 13.69 14.53 9.28
CA GLY A 8 14.13 14.96 7.96
C GLY A 8 14.61 13.83 7.03
N LEU A 9 14.80 12.61 7.51
CA LEU A 9 15.16 11.50 6.63
C LEU A 9 14.10 11.27 5.57
N SER A 10 14.53 11.21 4.32
CA SER A 10 13.67 10.92 3.18
C SER A 10 13.66 9.43 2.87
N THR A 11 12.53 8.94 2.38
CA THR A 11 12.35 7.55 1.97
C THR A 11 11.36 7.45 0.82
N GLU A 12 11.41 6.34 0.12
CA GLU A 12 10.31 5.93 -0.75
C GLU A 12 9.07 5.59 0.07
N VAL A 13 7.91 5.91 -0.48
CA VAL A 13 6.61 5.63 0.15
C VAL A 13 5.74 4.89 -0.83
N TRP A 14 5.37 3.68 -0.45
CA TRP A 14 4.56 2.76 -1.24
C TRP A 14 3.20 2.48 -0.63
N TRP A 15 2.96 2.89 0.61
CA TRP A 15 1.65 2.90 1.25
C TRP A 15 1.63 3.77 2.51
N THR A 16 0.54 4.53 2.69
CA THR A 16 0.21 5.29 3.91
C THR A 16 -1.31 5.38 4.06
N PRO A 17 -1.83 5.79 5.24
CA PRO A 17 -3.25 6.13 5.41
C PRO A 17 -3.79 7.18 4.44
N SER A 18 -2.90 8.02 3.87
CA SER A 18 -3.28 9.09 2.94
C SER A 18 -3.41 8.64 1.49
N HIS A 19 -3.12 7.38 1.18
CA HIS A 19 -3.35 6.86 -0.17
C HIS A 19 -4.86 6.77 -0.46
N PRO A 20 -5.32 7.21 -1.66
CA PRO A 20 -6.74 7.31 -1.99
C PRO A 20 -7.32 5.99 -2.50
N PHE A 21 -6.92 4.87 -1.89
CA PHE A 21 -7.35 3.53 -2.28
C PHE A 21 -8.22 2.90 -1.20
N SER A 22 -8.97 1.88 -1.60
CA SER A 22 -9.80 1.08 -0.70
C SER A 22 -9.64 -0.40 -1.00
N SER A 23 -9.86 -1.23 0.02
CA SER A 23 -9.84 -2.67 -0.11
C SER A 23 -10.98 -3.17 -1.00
N SER A 24 -10.66 -4.02 -1.97
CA SER A 24 -11.65 -4.73 -2.79
C SER A 24 -12.39 -5.81 -2.00
N ALA A 25 -11.81 -6.30 -0.90
CA ALA A 25 -12.40 -7.36 -0.10
C ALA A 25 -13.30 -6.86 1.03
N THR A 26 -12.94 -5.74 1.68
CA THR A 26 -13.64 -5.22 2.85
C THR A 26 -14.30 -3.86 2.62
N GLY A 27 -13.90 -3.13 1.58
CA GLY A 27 -14.32 -1.75 1.32
C GLY A 27 -13.61 -0.69 2.17
N GLU A 28 -12.78 -1.10 3.15
CA GLU A 28 -12.04 -0.18 4.01
C GLU A 28 -11.07 0.69 3.20
N SER A 29 -11.02 1.97 3.52
CA SER A 29 -9.99 2.90 3.04
C SER A 29 -8.64 2.63 3.70
N CYS A 30 -7.56 3.17 3.12
CA CYS A 30 -6.23 3.14 3.74
C CYS A 30 -6.22 3.74 5.14
N ALA A 31 -6.99 4.82 5.36
CA ALA A 31 -7.10 5.47 6.67
C ALA A 31 -7.80 4.58 7.70
N GLU A 32 -8.89 3.92 7.32
CA GLU A 32 -9.62 3.00 8.21
C GLU A 32 -8.78 1.78 8.58
N LEU A 33 -8.10 1.17 7.61
CA LEU A 33 -7.18 0.05 7.88
C LEU A 33 -6.06 0.45 8.87
N ALA A 34 -5.44 1.61 8.68
CA ALA A 34 -4.38 2.11 9.56
C ALA A 34 -4.92 2.41 10.97
N SER A 35 -6.11 3.02 11.07
CA SER A 35 -6.78 3.33 12.33
C SER A 35 -7.17 2.05 13.08
N GLY A 36 -7.75 1.08 12.40
CA GLY A 36 -8.10 -0.23 12.95
C GLY A 36 -6.88 -0.96 13.50
N TRP A 37 -5.77 -0.98 12.75
CA TRP A 37 -4.50 -1.53 13.23
C TRP A 37 -4.01 -0.86 14.51
N THR A 38 -4.00 0.49 14.53
CA THR A 38 -3.52 1.25 15.68
C THR A 38 -4.40 1.01 16.92
N THR A 39 -5.71 1.01 16.72
CA THR A 39 -6.69 0.74 17.81
C THR A 39 -6.51 -0.65 18.40
N HIS A 40 -6.32 -1.67 17.53
CA HIS A 40 -6.18 -3.06 17.99
C HIS A 40 -4.81 -3.34 18.62
N SER A 41 -3.74 -2.82 18.04
CA SER A 41 -2.36 -3.17 18.44
C SER A 41 -1.69 -2.21 19.41
N GLY A 42 -2.20 -0.97 19.54
CA GLY A 42 -1.55 0.13 20.26
C GLY A 42 -0.26 0.62 19.59
N ARG A 43 0.01 0.22 18.32
CA ARG A 43 1.24 0.51 17.60
C ARG A 43 0.97 1.38 16.37
N PRO A 44 1.95 2.17 15.92
CA PRO A 44 1.82 2.88 14.65
C PRO A 44 1.66 1.90 13.50
N TRP A 45 0.95 2.33 12.45
CA TRP A 45 0.94 1.62 11.18
C TRP A 45 2.34 1.61 10.54
N THR A 46 2.55 0.70 9.62
CA THR A 46 3.76 0.63 8.80
C THR A 46 3.38 0.35 7.35
N GLN A 47 4.22 0.75 6.40
CA GLN A 47 3.94 0.55 4.96
C GLN A 47 3.60 -0.92 4.60
N PRO A 48 4.26 -1.96 5.17
CA PRO A 48 3.89 -3.35 4.94
C PRO A 48 2.44 -3.72 5.27
N LEU A 49 1.74 -2.95 6.12
CA LEU A 49 0.34 -3.24 6.47
C LEU A 49 -0.56 -3.27 5.22
N GLY A 50 -0.51 -2.23 4.38
CA GLY A 50 -1.30 -2.17 3.15
C GLY A 50 -0.94 -3.30 2.18
N PHE A 51 0.35 -3.60 2.01
CA PHE A 51 0.78 -4.68 1.11
C PHE A 51 0.41 -6.07 1.59
N LYS A 52 0.44 -6.32 2.90
CA LYS A 52 -0.05 -7.59 3.47
C LYS A 52 -1.55 -7.75 3.28
N HIS A 53 -2.31 -6.66 3.45
CA HIS A 53 -3.74 -6.66 3.18
C HIS A 53 -4.01 -6.93 1.68
N ALA A 54 -3.34 -6.21 0.78
CA ALA A 54 -3.49 -6.41 -0.67
C ALA A 54 -3.13 -7.83 -1.13
N LEU A 55 -2.17 -8.48 -0.48
CA LEU A 55 -1.86 -9.88 -0.77
C LEU A 55 -3.07 -10.80 -0.54
N LEU A 56 -3.82 -10.56 0.55
CA LEU A 56 -5.03 -11.31 0.85
C LEU A 56 -6.19 -10.95 -0.09
N GLU A 57 -6.31 -9.69 -0.51
CA GLU A 57 -7.29 -9.27 -1.52
C GLU A 57 -7.08 -10.03 -2.84
N VAL A 58 -5.83 -10.07 -3.33
CA VAL A 58 -5.49 -10.80 -4.57
C VAL A 58 -5.72 -12.30 -4.41
N ALA A 59 -5.35 -12.88 -3.26
CA ALA A 59 -5.58 -14.30 -3.01
C ALA A 59 -7.08 -14.63 -3.01
N TYR A 60 -7.90 -13.83 -2.34
CA TYR A 60 -9.36 -13.98 -2.31
C TYR A 60 -9.96 -13.87 -3.72
N ASP A 61 -9.61 -12.83 -4.47
CA ASP A 61 -10.07 -12.61 -5.84
C ASP A 61 -9.71 -13.78 -6.76
N VAL A 62 -8.49 -14.29 -6.66
CA VAL A 62 -8.04 -15.46 -7.42
C VAL A 62 -8.90 -16.69 -7.12
N LEU A 63 -9.15 -16.98 -5.83
CA LEU A 63 -9.96 -18.14 -5.45
C LEU A 63 -11.42 -18.01 -5.89
N VAL A 64 -11.98 -16.80 -5.86
CA VAL A 64 -13.36 -16.55 -6.35
C VAL A 64 -13.46 -16.72 -7.86
N ARG A 65 -12.43 -16.36 -8.62
CA ARG A 65 -12.43 -16.44 -10.10
C ARG A 65 -11.95 -17.78 -10.66
N ALA A 66 -11.25 -18.58 -9.87
CA ALA A 66 -10.77 -19.88 -10.33
C ALA A 66 -11.96 -20.79 -10.67
N ALA A 67 -11.92 -21.40 -11.87
CA ALA A 67 -12.98 -22.28 -12.35
C ALA A 67 -13.04 -23.61 -11.56
N ASP A 68 -11.92 -24.02 -10.99
CA ASP A 68 -11.78 -25.23 -10.18
C ASP A 68 -10.68 -24.99 -9.13
N LEU A 69 -11.03 -25.11 -7.85
CA LEU A 69 -10.10 -24.90 -6.74
C LEU A 69 -9.16 -26.08 -6.50
N ASP A 70 -9.49 -27.26 -7.01
CA ASP A 70 -8.67 -28.47 -6.94
C ASP A 70 -7.68 -28.57 -8.12
N SER A 71 -7.80 -27.69 -9.12
CA SER A 71 -6.92 -27.63 -10.29
C SER A 71 -5.85 -26.51 -10.13
N PRO A 72 -4.56 -26.85 -10.00
CA PRO A 72 -3.47 -25.88 -10.02
C PRO A 72 -3.44 -25.03 -11.30
N GLU A 73 -3.84 -25.59 -12.43
CA GLU A 73 -3.92 -24.90 -13.72
C GLU A 73 -4.99 -23.81 -13.70
N ALA A 74 -6.18 -24.10 -13.18
CA ALA A 74 -7.26 -23.13 -13.05
C ALA A 74 -6.89 -21.99 -12.11
N ILE A 75 -6.24 -22.28 -10.98
CA ILE A 75 -5.72 -21.27 -10.05
C ILE A 75 -4.65 -20.41 -10.73
N ARG A 76 -3.68 -21.03 -11.42
CA ARG A 76 -2.63 -20.31 -12.16
C ARG A 76 -3.24 -19.37 -13.22
N ASP A 77 -4.26 -19.81 -13.96
CA ASP A 77 -4.89 -19.00 -14.99
C ASP A 77 -5.70 -17.84 -14.38
N ALA A 78 -6.33 -18.06 -13.22
CA ALA A 78 -6.95 -17.00 -12.43
C ALA A 78 -5.89 -15.97 -11.93
N ILE A 79 -4.73 -16.42 -11.44
CA ILE A 79 -3.62 -15.53 -11.08
C ILE A 79 -3.19 -14.70 -12.29
N LYS A 80 -2.93 -15.35 -13.43
CA LYS A 80 -2.45 -14.71 -14.65
C LYS A 80 -3.39 -13.61 -15.16
N SER A 81 -4.69 -13.78 -14.99
CA SER A 81 -5.72 -12.83 -15.43
C SER A 81 -6.04 -11.73 -14.41
N THR A 82 -5.28 -11.60 -13.32
CA THR A 82 -5.55 -10.60 -12.28
C THR A 82 -5.47 -9.18 -12.83
N ASN A 83 -6.55 -8.43 -12.60
CA ASN A 83 -6.68 -7.00 -12.79
C ASN A 83 -7.64 -6.48 -11.70
N LEU A 84 -7.08 -6.13 -10.55
CA LEU A 84 -7.83 -5.84 -9.34
C LEU A 84 -7.42 -4.49 -8.75
N ASN A 85 -8.39 -3.65 -8.41
CA ASN A 85 -8.14 -2.47 -7.60
C ASN A 85 -8.05 -2.90 -6.14
N THR A 86 -6.91 -2.64 -5.51
CA THR A 86 -6.61 -3.03 -4.14
C THR A 86 -6.30 -1.80 -3.29
N ILE A 87 -6.13 -2.02 -1.99
CA ILE A 87 -5.72 -0.98 -1.05
C ILE A 87 -4.32 -0.38 -1.33
N VAL A 88 -3.55 -0.95 -2.23
CA VAL A 88 -2.25 -0.42 -2.71
C VAL A 88 -2.33 0.13 -4.13
N GLY A 89 -3.53 0.24 -4.69
CA GLY A 89 -3.80 0.64 -6.07
C GLY A 89 -4.11 -0.54 -6.97
N ASN A 90 -4.10 -0.32 -8.28
CA ASN A 90 -4.42 -1.36 -9.25
C ASN A 90 -3.27 -2.37 -9.38
N VAL A 91 -3.60 -3.65 -9.20
CA VAL A 91 -2.71 -4.79 -9.45
C VAL A 91 -3.13 -5.45 -10.76
N ASN A 92 -2.30 -5.31 -11.80
CA ASN A 92 -2.59 -5.83 -13.13
C ASN A 92 -1.30 -6.39 -13.77
N TRP A 93 -1.27 -7.70 -13.97
CA TRP A 93 -0.09 -8.38 -14.51
C TRP A 93 0.15 -8.14 -16.00
N SER A 94 -0.85 -7.61 -16.72
CA SER A 94 -0.74 -7.34 -18.16
C SER A 94 -0.18 -5.96 -18.50
N THR A 95 -0.12 -5.04 -17.52
CA THR A 95 0.32 -3.64 -17.72
C THR A 95 1.68 -3.33 -17.07
N GLY A 96 2.32 -4.32 -16.50
CA GLY A 96 3.64 -4.18 -15.88
C GLY A 96 4.78 -4.05 -16.88
N PRO A 97 6.00 -3.77 -16.40
CA PRO A 97 7.18 -3.58 -17.25
C PRO A 97 7.64 -4.88 -17.94
N VAL A 98 7.27 -6.01 -17.38
CA VAL A 98 7.47 -7.36 -17.94
C VAL A 98 6.26 -8.23 -17.59
N PRO A 99 6.03 -9.36 -18.28
CA PRO A 99 4.93 -10.27 -17.95
C PRO A 99 4.93 -10.71 -16.48
N ASN A 100 3.75 -10.77 -15.89
CA ASN A 100 3.51 -11.19 -14.50
C ASN A 100 4.10 -10.26 -13.42
N VAL A 101 4.36 -9.01 -13.77
CA VAL A 101 4.79 -7.96 -12.83
C VAL A 101 3.82 -6.80 -12.90
N SER A 102 3.34 -6.33 -11.77
CA SER A 102 2.57 -5.09 -11.64
C SER A 102 3.38 -4.04 -10.89
N LYS A 103 3.25 -2.78 -11.31
CA LYS A 103 3.79 -1.64 -10.56
C LYS A 103 2.67 -1.02 -9.75
N THR A 104 2.92 -0.82 -8.46
CA THR A 104 2.09 0.02 -7.60
C THR A 104 2.64 1.45 -7.57
N PRO A 105 1.79 2.45 -7.25
CA PRO A 105 2.25 3.83 -7.12
C PRO A 105 3.36 3.97 -6.08
N LEU A 106 4.36 4.80 -6.39
CA LEU A 106 5.47 5.13 -5.52
C LEU A 106 5.60 6.64 -5.42
N VAL A 107 5.71 7.15 -4.19
CA VAL A 107 5.86 8.58 -3.89
C VAL A 107 7.05 8.82 -2.95
N GLY A 108 7.45 10.07 -2.79
CA GLY A 108 8.50 10.46 -1.86
C GLY A 108 7.93 10.88 -0.51
N GLY A 109 8.53 10.41 0.57
CA GLY A 109 8.17 10.79 1.93
C GLY A 109 9.35 11.27 2.74
N GLN A 110 9.03 11.95 3.84
CA GLN A 110 9.98 12.41 4.82
C GLN A 110 9.47 12.12 6.22
N TRP A 111 10.36 11.65 7.09
CA TRP A 111 10.04 11.45 8.50
C TRP A 111 10.03 12.79 9.23
N LYS A 112 8.93 13.07 9.93
CA LYS A 112 8.73 14.27 10.74
C LYS A 112 8.31 13.90 12.15
N LYS A 113 8.48 14.81 13.10
CA LYS A 113 7.96 14.61 14.45
C LYS A 113 6.44 14.42 14.41
N GLY A 114 5.99 13.34 15.01
CA GLY A 114 4.58 13.03 15.14
C GLY A 114 3.94 13.60 16.39
N THR A 115 2.62 13.55 16.44
CA THR A 115 1.83 14.00 17.60
C THR A 115 1.37 12.82 18.47
N THR A 116 0.94 11.74 17.87
CA THR A 116 0.46 10.52 18.56
C THR A 116 1.61 9.53 18.79
N PHE A 117 2.46 9.38 17.79
CA PHE A 117 3.68 8.59 17.87
C PHE A 117 4.90 9.49 17.68
N PRO A 118 6.10 9.06 18.09
CA PRO A 118 7.30 9.91 17.98
C PRO A 118 7.59 10.39 16.55
N TRP A 119 7.17 9.63 15.55
CA TRP A 119 7.47 9.88 14.15
C TRP A 119 6.29 9.61 13.25
N ASP A 120 6.06 10.50 12.28
CA ASP A 120 5.11 10.36 11.20
C ASP A 120 5.86 10.34 9.85
N LEU A 121 5.43 9.48 8.94
CA LEU A 121 5.89 9.45 7.56
C LEU A 121 4.95 10.30 6.70
N VAL A 122 5.43 11.45 6.28
CA VAL A 122 4.66 12.46 5.54
C VAL A 122 5.02 12.42 4.06
N ILE A 123 4.02 12.34 3.18
CA ILE A 123 4.23 12.41 1.72
C ILE A 123 4.57 13.85 1.34
N VAL A 124 5.75 14.06 0.74
CA VAL A 124 6.28 15.38 0.37
C VAL A 124 6.54 15.52 -1.14
N ASN A 125 6.45 14.43 -1.90
CA ASN A 125 6.58 14.44 -3.36
C ASN A 125 5.71 13.34 -3.97
N ASN A 126 4.90 13.69 -4.99
CA ASN A 126 4.02 12.76 -5.70
C ASN A 126 4.19 12.84 -7.23
N GLN A 127 5.32 13.34 -7.72
CA GLN A 127 5.55 13.59 -9.15
C GLN A 127 5.25 12.38 -10.04
N HIS A 128 5.54 11.18 -9.58
CA HIS A 128 5.34 9.93 -10.32
C HIS A 128 3.96 9.26 -10.06
N ALA A 129 3.19 9.79 -9.12
CA ALA A 129 1.86 9.32 -8.78
C ALA A 129 0.97 10.49 -8.30
N PRO A 130 0.59 11.43 -9.20
CA PRO A 130 -0.07 12.70 -8.82
C PRO A 130 -1.46 12.50 -8.22
N GLY A 131 -2.07 11.33 -8.37
CA GLY A 131 -3.32 10.98 -7.70
C GLY A 131 -3.20 10.75 -6.20
N ILE A 132 -1.98 10.63 -5.65
CA ILE A 132 -1.73 10.50 -4.21
C ILE A 132 -1.45 11.89 -3.64
N PRO A 133 -2.20 12.35 -2.62
CA PRO A 133 -2.05 13.71 -2.11
C PRO A 133 -0.71 13.92 -1.38
N VAL A 134 -0.09 15.07 -1.61
CA VAL A 134 1.03 15.56 -0.81
C VAL A 134 0.47 16.09 0.51
N ALA A 135 1.09 15.74 1.63
CA ALA A 135 0.66 16.10 2.99
C ALA A 135 1.63 17.06 3.70
N GLY A 136 2.76 17.38 3.09
CA GLY A 136 3.74 18.31 3.64
C GLY A 136 4.74 18.80 2.61
N THR A 137 5.61 19.72 3.03
CA THR A 137 6.70 20.25 2.22
C THR A 137 7.99 19.50 2.53
N PHE A 138 8.79 19.22 1.52
CA PHE A 138 10.14 18.69 1.67
C PHE A 138 11.02 19.74 2.36
N GLU A 139 11.75 19.35 3.38
CA GLU A 139 12.71 20.19 4.10
C GLU A 139 14.10 19.56 3.96
N ALA A 140 15.06 20.36 3.47
CA ALA A 140 16.47 19.94 3.47
C ALA A 140 16.99 19.89 4.92
N LEU A 141 17.87 18.90 5.19
CA LEU A 141 18.56 18.77 6.47
C LEU A 141 19.66 19.84 6.61
#